data_b41e4c1e4cf83000e3f4e285aac8a486
#
_entry.id   b41e4c1e4cf83000e3f4e285aac8a486
#
_cell.length_a   1.000
_cell.length_b   1.000
_cell.length_c   1.000
_cell.angle_alpha   90.00
_cell.angle_beta   90.00
_cell.angle_gamma   90.00
#
_symmetry.space_group_name_H-M   'P 1'
#
loop_
_entity.id
_entity.type
_entity.pdbx_description
1 polymer ?
#
loop_
_entity_poly.entity_id
_entity_poly.type
_entity_poly.pdbx_seq_one_letter_code
_entity_poly.pdbx_strand_id
1 'polypeptide(L)'
;MSAQDPPPATWRYCGDQLKRWRTRAGVSREELGAAAKYAPDTIKSMEQGVRMPTPQLLDAADELLRAEGLLSAAKHFVRREKYSFKSLDFMGREREAVSMWWYETVLIPGLLQTGAYARALIGDHWPPLDEETVETRVTARLERQAILGRTPPAALSFILYEAALRGSYVDKGQLAHLLEVGQLRNVSVQVLPYAKAKAASLLGPMLLLETGDHERLAFTEGPSMSQLTADPEVVGTQAERLSMLRMEALSSAGSADFIERMVDES
;
A
#
# COMPACT_ATOMS: atom_id res chain seq x y z
N MET A 1 -12.53 12.92 19.83
CA MET A 1 -13.45 12.94 18.68
C MET A 1 -12.57 12.99 17.44
N SER A 2 -12.39 11.85 16.75
CA SER A 2 -11.59 11.75 15.54
C SER A 2 -12.33 12.52 14.43
N ALA A 3 -11.70 13.53 13.86
CA ALA A 3 -12.21 14.21 12.69
C ALA A 3 -12.32 13.17 11.56
N GLN A 4 -13.54 12.80 11.18
CA GLN A 4 -13.77 11.94 10.04
C GLN A 4 -13.24 12.67 8.79
N ASP A 5 -12.32 12.03 8.10
CA ASP A 5 -11.81 12.52 6.83
C ASP A 5 -12.95 12.83 5.87
N PRO A 6 -12.86 13.90 5.07
CA PRO A 6 -13.88 14.22 4.09
C PRO A 6 -14.01 13.09 3.07
N PRO A 7 -15.25 12.78 2.63
CA PRO A 7 -15.48 11.74 1.63
C PRO A 7 -14.63 11.95 0.37
N PRO A 8 -14.25 10.88 -0.34
CA PRO A 8 -13.47 10.95 -1.56
C PRO A 8 -14.03 11.95 -2.59
N ALA A 9 -13.14 12.68 -3.27
CA ALA A 9 -13.54 13.70 -4.24
C ALA A 9 -14.42 13.14 -5.35
N THR A 10 -14.11 11.92 -5.82
CA THR A 10 -14.87 11.21 -6.86
C THR A 10 -16.28 10.87 -6.40
N TRP A 11 -16.46 10.45 -5.15
CA TRP A 11 -17.80 10.17 -4.62
C TRP A 11 -18.64 11.44 -4.54
N ARG A 12 -18.05 12.54 -4.09
CA ARG A 12 -18.72 13.85 -4.03
C ARG A 12 -19.10 14.36 -5.42
N TYR A 13 -18.17 14.26 -6.38
CA TYR A 13 -18.43 14.66 -7.77
C TYR A 13 -19.53 13.79 -8.38
N CYS A 14 -19.42 12.48 -8.28
CA CYS A 14 -20.39 11.54 -8.82
C CYS A 14 -21.78 11.72 -8.17
N GLY A 15 -21.83 11.91 -6.86
CA GLY A 15 -23.06 12.20 -6.13
C GLY A 15 -23.72 13.52 -6.55
N ASP A 16 -22.93 14.58 -6.77
CA ASP A 16 -23.45 15.86 -7.28
C ASP A 16 -23.98 15.72 -8.71
N GLN A 17 -23.31 15.00 -9.60
CA GLN A 17 -23.80 14.71 -10.94
C GLN A 17 -25.12 13.93 -10.90
N LEU A 18 -25.19 12.87 -10.09
CA LEU A 18 -26.40 12.08 -9.89
C LEU A 18 -27.59 12.96 -9.45
N LYS A 19 -27.35 13.83 -8.45
CA LYS A 19 -28.36 14.78 -7.97
C LYS A 19 -28.82 15.75 -9.07
N ARG A 20 -27.88 16.31 -9.86
CA ARG A 20 -28.18 17.23 -10.96
C ARG A 20 -29.03 16.57 -12.02
N TRP A 21 -28.65 15.38 -12.48
CA TRP A 21 -29.39 14.60 -13.45
C TRP A 21 -30.79 14.28 -12.95
N ARG A 22 -30.93 13.79 -11.71
CA ARG A 22 -32.24 13.49 -11.10
C ARG A 22 -33.13 14.75 -11.04
N THR A 23 -32.60 15.86 -10.55
CA THR A 23 -33.31 17.11 -10.40
C THR A 23 -33.78 17.65 -11.78
N ARG A 24 -32.89 17.59 -12.78
CA ARG A 24 -33.18 18.00 -14.15
C ARG A 24 -34.32 17.17 -14.79
N ALA A 25 -34.34 15.88 -14.51
CA ALA A 25 -35.36 14.96 -14.99
C ALA A 25 -36.69 15.06 -14.21
N GLY A 26 -36.74 15.86 -13.12
CA GLY A 26 -37.92 15.97 -12.27
C GLY A 26 -38.23 14.71 -11.44
N VAL A 27 -37.27 13.79 -11.31
CA VAL A 27 -37.47 12.52 -10.63
C VAL A 27 -37.19 12.70 -9.13
N SER A 28 -38.01 12.12 -8.26
CA SER A 28 -37.84 12.12 -6.81
C SER A 28 -36.77 11.09 -6.37
N ARG A 29 -36.31 11.20 -5.10
CA ARG A 29 -35.41 10.18 -4.53
C ARG A 29 -36.12 8.86 -4.30
N GLU A 30 -37.41 8.89 -4.05
CA GLU A 30 -38.28 7.73 -3.89
C GLU A 30 -38.33 6.93 -5.19
N GLU A 31 -38.58 7.60 -6.34
CA GLU A 31 -38.61 6.97 -7.65
C GLU A 31 -37.28 6.39 -8.07
N LEU A 32 -36.18 7.15 -7.87
CA LEU A 32 -34.83 6.65 -8.15
C LEU A 32 -34.48 5.51 -7.22
N GLY A 33 -34.86 5.60 -5.93
CA GLY A 33 -34.65 4.55 -4.94
C GLY A 33 -35.38 3.27 -5.30
N ALA A 34 -36.63 3.37 -5.77
CA ALA A 34 -37.41 2.22 -6.25
C ALA A 34 -36.73 1.54 -7.45
N ALA A 35 -36.24 2.31 -8.44
CA ALA A 35 -35.56 1.79 -9.61
C ALA A 35 -34.22 1.10 -9.24
N ALA A 36 -33.46 1.68 -8.31
CA ALA A 36 -32.15 1.17 -7.90
C ALA A 36 -32.20 0.20 -6.70
N LYS A 37 -33.37 -0.07 -6.13
CA LYS A 37 -33.61 -0.89 -4.93
C LYS A 37 -32.88 -0.37 -3.68
N TYR A 38 -32.93 0.94 -3.46
CA TYR A 38 -32.40 1.62 -2.29
C TYR A 38 -33.45 2.49 -1.61
N ALA A 39 -33.33 2.66 -0.29
CA ALA A 39 -34.14 3.63 0.44
C ALA A 39 -33.78 5.07 0.04
N PRO A 40 -34.75 6.02 0.07
CA PRO A 40 -34.51 7.42 -0.31
C PRO A 40 -33.38 8.10 0.48
N ASP A 41 -33.21 7.77 1.76
CA ASP A 41 -32.12 8.28 2.59
C ASP A 41 -30.74 7.74 2.15
N THR A 42 -30.69 6.52 1.61
CA THR A 42 -29.49 5.96 1.01
C THR A 42 -29.12 6.71 -0.27
N ILE A 43 -30.10 7.00 -1.13
CA ILE A 43 -29.91 7.85 -2.31
C ILE A 43 -29.39 9.23 -1.89
N LYS A 44 -30.00 9.86 -0.90
CA LYS A 44 -29.55 11.15 -0.34
C LYS A 44 -28.08 11.11 0.10
N SER A 45 -27.68 10.08 0.82
CA SER A 45 -26.29 9.91 1.30
C SER A 45 -25.31 9.73 0.14
N MET A 46 -25.70 9.04 -0.93
CA MET A 46 -24.90 8.86 -2.14
C MET A 46 -24.84 10.16 -2.98
N GLU A 47 -25.92 10.92 -3.09
CA GLU A 47 -25.94 12.24 -3.74
C GLU A 47 -25.04 13.26 -3.01
N GLN A 48 -24.92 13.16 -1.69
CA GLN A 48 -24.04 13.99 -0.87
C GLN A 48 -22.57 13.52 -0.89
N GLY A 49 -22.31 12.37 -1.51
CA GLY A 49 -20.98 11.76 -1.54
C GLY A 49 -20.52 11.20 -0.19
N VAL A 50 -21.39 11.16 0.82
CA VAL A 50 -21.10 10.54 2.13
C VAL A 50 -20.99 9.02 2.01
N ARG A 51 -21.79 8.43 1.11
CA ARG A 51 -21.69 7.04 0.68
C ARG A 51 -21.25 6.97 -0.77
N MET A 52 -20.53 5.91 -1.11
CA MET A 52 -20.15 5.62 -2.50
C MET A 52 -21.41 5.38 -3.36
N PRO A 53 -21.62 6.15 -4.44
CA PRO A 53 -22.62 5.78 -5.45
C PRO A 53 -22.29 4.40 -6.04
N THR A 54 -23.18 3.44 -5.84
CA THR A 54 -22.91 2.06 -6.27
C THR A 54 -23.05 1.90 -7.78
N PRO A 55 -22.36 0.92 -8.41
CA PRO A 55 -22.56 0.59 -9.82
C PRO A 55 -24.04 0.35 -10.18
N GLN A 56 -24.77 -0.34 -9.29
CA GLN A 56 -26.20 -0.62 -9.46
C GLN A 56 -27.04 0.67 -9.51
N LEU A 57 -26.74 1.63 -8.61
CA LEU A 57 -27.42 2.93 -8.63
C LEU A 57 -27.09 3.70 -9.89
N LEU A 58 -25.83 3.73 -10.31
CA LEU A 58 -25.40 4.48 -11.50
C LEU A 58 -26.01 3.93 -12.78
N ASP A 59 -26.14 2.61 -12.92
CA ASP A 59 -26.81 1.99 -14.05
C ASP A 59 -28.31 2.30 -14.06
N ALA A 60 -29.00 2.11 -12.94
CA ALA A 60 -30.42 2.41 -12.82
C ALA A 60 -30.72 3.90 -13.05
N ALA A 61 -29.85 4.79 -12.55
CA ALA A 61 -29.99 6.23 -12.76
C ALA A 61 -29.73 6.62 -14.20
N ASP A 62 -28.72 6.03 -14.85
CA ASP A 62 -28.41 6.30 -16.25
C ASP A 62 -29.63 6.01 -17.15
N GLU A 63 -30.26 4.86 -16.95
CA GLU A 63 -31.43 4.40 -17.69
C GLU A 63 -32.65 5.26 -17.37
N LEU A 64 -33.00 5.44 -16.08
CA LEU A 64 -34.17 6.18 -15.64
C LEU A 64 -34.13 7.66 -16.03
N LEU A 65 -32.95 8.29 -15.90
CA LEU A 65 -32.75 9.72 -16.13
C LEU A 65 -32.31 10.03 -17.56
N ARG A 66 -32.17 9.02 -18.41
CA ARG A 66 -31.69 9.13 -19.81
C ARG A 66 -30.38 9.90 -19.92
N ALA A 67 -29.39 9.49 -19.08
CA ALA A 67 -28.11 10.15 -19.01
C ALA A 67 -27.09 9.69 -20.09
N GLU A 68 -27.54 8.94 -21.09
CA GLU A 68 -26.79 8.57 -22.30
C GLU A 68 -25.42 7.91 -22.01
N GLY A 69 -25.33 7.11 -20.94
CA GLY A 69 -24.11 6.43 -20.53
C GLY A 69 -23.20 7.24 -19.60
N LEU A 70 -23.49 8.53 -19.37
CA LEU A 70 -22.61 9.41 -18.59
C LEU A 70 -22.53 9.03 -17.11
N LEU A 71 -23.64 8.57 -16.52
CA LEU A 71 -23.63 8.10 -15.13
C LEU A 71 -23.04 6.69 -15.02
N SER A 72 -23.34 5.81 -15.96
CA SER A 72 -22.77 4.46 -16.02
C SER A 72 -21.25 4.49 -16.22
N ALA A 73 -20.70 5.42 -17.00
CA ALA A 73 -19.26 5.59 -17.19
C ALA A 73 -18.52 5.94 -15.90
N ALA A 74 -19.19 6.60 -14.94
CA ALA A 74 -18.58 6.94 -13.65
C ALA A 74 -18.25 5.73 -12.77
N LYS A 75 -18.82 4.54 -13.04
CA LYS A 75 -18.59 3.31 -12.27
C LYS A 75 -17.12 2.95 -12.13
N HIS A 76 -16.36 3.10 -13.20
CA HIS A 76 -14.92 2.79 -13.18
C HIS A 76 -14.16 3.66 -12.15
N PHE A 77 -14.42 4.95 -12.15
CA PHE A 77 -13.77 5.90 -11.27
C PHE A 77 -14.17 5.72 -9.80
N VAL A 78 -15.46 5.51 -9.55
CA VAL A 78 -16.00 5.31 -8.20
C VAL A 78 -15.48 4.00 -7.57
N ARG A 79 -15.38 2.91 -8.35
CA ARG A 79 -14.82 1.63 -7.91
C ARG A 79 -13.35 1.75 -7.56
N ARG A 80 -12.57 2.44 -8.39
CA ARG A 80 -11.14 2.63 -8.16
C ARG A 80 -10.86 3.33 -6.82
N GLU A 81 -11.65 4.35 -6.48
CA GLU A 81 -11.48 5.08 -5.22
C GLU A 81 -11.99 4.32 -3.98
N LYS A 82 -12.90 3.36 -4.15
CA LYS A 82 -13.31 2.44 -3.08
C LYS A 82 -12.12 1.66 -2.51
N TYR A 83 -11.14 1.37 -3.34
CA TYR A 83 -9.97 0.56 -2.99
C TYR A 83 -8.75 1.40 -2.58
N SER A 84 -8.88 2.74 -2.53
CA SER A 84 -7.80 3.62 -2.08
C SER A 84 -7.92 3.90 -0.58
N PHE A 85 -6.92 3.46 0.19
CA PHE A 85 -6.79 3.72 1.62
C PHE A 85 -5.69 4.77 1.85
N LYS A 86 -5.79 5.55 2.92
CA LYS A 86 -4.73 6.48 3.30
C LYS A 86 -3.54 5.72 3.92
N SER A 87 -2.35 6.30 3.84
CA SER A 87 -1.12 5.69 4.36
C SER A 87 -1.14 5.43 5.88
N LEU A 88 -1.96 6.14 6.64
CA LEU A 88 -2.19 5.87 8.07
C LEU A 88 -2.80 4.49 8.33
N ASP A 89 -3.57 3.95 7.38
CA ASP A 89 -4.11 2.59 7.46
C ASP A 89 -3.03 1.52 7.20
N PHE A 90 -1.93 1.85 6.50
CA PHE A 90 -0.89 0.88 6.17
C PHE A 90 -0.30 0.23 7.42
N MET A 91 0.06 0.99 8.45
CA MET A 91 0.67 0.44 9.68
C MET A 91 -0.29 -0.51 10.44
N GLY A 92 -1.59 -0.22 10.40
CA GLY A 92 -2.61 -1.12 10.94
C GLY A 92 -2.66 -2.43 10.15
N ARG A 93 -2.72 -2.33 8.83
CA ARG A 93 -2.77 -3.49 7.92
C ARG A 93 -1.48 -4.30 7.93
N GLU A 94 -0.32 -3.65 8.02
CA GLU A 94 0.99 -4.31 8.18
C GLU A 94 1.00 -5.19 9.44
N ARG A 95 0.51 -4.67 10.57
CA ARG A 95 0.46 -5.42 11.84
C ARG A 95 -0.41 -6.66 11.76
N GLU A 96 -1.50 -6.61 10.99
CA GLU A 96 -2.48 -7.69 10.84
C GLU A 96 -2.16 -8.61 9.65
N ALA A 97 -1.20 -8.24 8.79
CA ALA A 97 -0.90 -8.98 7.57
C ALA A 97 -0.50 -10.44 7.87
N VAL A 98 -1.04 -11.39 7.14
CA VAL A 98 -0.67 -12.82 7.20
C VAL A 98 0.48 -13.15 6.27
N SER A 99 0.65 -12.35 5.22
CA SER A 99 1.81 -12.43 4.33
C SER A 99 2.16 -11.06 3.77
N MET A 100 3.47 -10.84 3.47
CA MET A 100 3.97 -9.65 2.80
C MET A 100 5.07 -10.00 1.81
N TRP A 101 5.04 -9.31 0.67
CA TRP A 101 6.07 -9.35 -0.37
C TRP A 101 6.57 -7.93 -0.60
N TRP A 102 7.82 -7.69 -0.25
CA TRP A 102 8.43 -6.37 -0.27
C TRP A 102 9.65 -6.36 -1.20
N TYR A 103 9.68 -5.43 -2.13
CA TYR A 103 10.85 -5.09 -2.93
C TYR A 103 11.30 -3.69 -2.58
N GLU A 104 12.59 -3.54 -2.28
CA GLU A 104 13.21 -2.24 -2.01
C GLU A 104 14.39 -1.97 -2.91
N THR A 105 14.52 -0.69 -3.32
CA THR A 105 15.52 -0.27 -4.30
C THR A 105 16.71 0.47 -3.70
N VAL A 106 16.51 1.28 -2.66
CA VAL A 106 17.53 2.20 -2.14
C VAL A 106 17.73 2.09 -0.63
N LEU A 107 16.65 1.84 0.11
CA LEU A 107 16.69 1.77 1.58
C LEU A 107 16.48 0.34 2.05
N ILE A 108 16.97 0.02 3.24
CA ILE A 108 16.57 -1.21 3.93
C ILE A 108 15.12 -1.03 4.42
N PRO A 109 14.20 -2.01 4.18
CA PRO A 109 12.85 -1.97 4.72
C PRO A 109 12.82 -1.71 6.22
N GLY A 110 11.88 -0.90 6.71
CA GLY A 110 11.79 -0.54 8.13
C GLY A 110 11.74 -1.74 9.08
N LEU A 111 11.15 -2.85 8.64
CA LEU A 111 11.10 -4.10 9.40
C LEU A 111 12.45 -4.81 9.55
N LEU A 112 13.42 -4.46 8.72
CA LEU A 112 14.76 -5.07 8.71
C LEU A 112 15.85 -4.11 9.20
N GLN A 113 15.52 -2.90 9.66
CA GLN A 113 16.48 -1.90 10.11
C GLN A 113 16.95 -2.16 11.54
N THR A 114 18.24 -1.96 11.79
CA THR A 114 18.74 -1.81 13.15
C THR A 114 18.34 -0.46 13.74
N GLY A 115 18.39 -0.31 15.06
CA GLY A 115 18.18 0.99 15.72
C GLY A 115 19.19 2.05 15.28
N ALA A 116 20.44 1.66 15.01
CA ALA A 116 21.49 2.55 14.50
C ALA A 116 21.16 3.06 13.09
N TYR A 117 20.78 2.16 12.17
CA TYR A 117 20.36 2.53 10.83
C TYR A 117 19.13 3.45 10.86
N ALA A 118 18.10 3.08 11.61
CA ALA A 118 16.87 3.86 11.73
C ALA A 118 17.14 5.28 12.25
N ARG A 119 18.00 5.40 13.29
CA ARG A 119 18.37 6.70 13.86
C ARG A 119 19.14 7.55 12.86
N ALA A 120 20.13 6.99 12.17
CA ALA A 120 20.91 7.71 11.17
C ALA A 120 20.02 8.21 10.02
N LEU A 121 19.16 7.34 9.47
CA LEU A 121 18.23 7.70 8.38
C LEU A 121 17.21 8.76 8.80
N ILE A 122 16.60 8.63 10.00
CA ILE A 122 15.58 9.56 10.47
C ILE A 122 16.22 10.88 10.92
N GLY A 123 17.42 10.83 11.49
CA GLY A 123 18.17 12.02 11.93
C GLY A 123 18.64 12.89 10.76
N ASP A 124 18.89 12.29 9.59
CA ASP A 124 19.28 12.99 8.35
C ASP A 124 18.08 13.58 7.57
N HIS A 125 16.93 13.66 8.21
CA HIS A 125 15.72 14.20 7.57
C HIS A 125 15.85 15.70 7.24
N TRP A 126 15.39 16.11 6.07
CA TRP A 126 15.33 17.51 5.68
C TRP A 126 13.88 17.97 5.43
N PRO A 127 13.37 19.05 6.06
CA PRO A 127 14.03 19.86 7.12
C PRO A 127 14.40 19.07 8.38
N PRO A 128 15.41 19.52 9.17
CA PRO A 128 15.86 18.79 10.36
C PRO A 128 14.73 18.61 11.37
N LEU A 129 14.70 17.43 12.00
CA LEU A 129 13.79 17.11 13.10
C LEU A 129 14.48 17.39 14.43
N ASP A 130 13.69 17.71 15.46
CA ASP A 130 14.20 17.74 16.83
C ASP A 130 14.49 16.31 17.34
N GLU A 131 15.38 16.20 18.34
CA GLU A 131 15.86 14.93 18.86
C GLU A 131 14.72 14.07 19.44
N GLU A 132 13.75 14.67 20.12
CA GLU A 132 12.60 13.95 20.69
C GLU A 132 11.74 13.31 19.59
N THR A 133 11.52 14.03 18.50
CA THR A 133 10.81 13.51 17.32
C THR A 133 11.59 12.38 16.67
N VAL A 134 12.93 12.48 16.54
CA VAL A 134 13.79 11.42 16.01
C VAL A 134 13.65 10.15 16.84
N GLU A 135 13.83 10.24 18.15
CA GLU A 135 13.75 9.08 19.05
C GLU A 135 12.35 8.45 19.08
N THR A 136 11.31 9.28 19.05
CA THR A 136 9.92 8.80 18.95
C THR A 136 9.70 7.99 17.67
N ARG A 137 10.19 8.47 16.53
CA ARG A 137 10.06 7.78 15.24
C ARG A 137 10.90 6.50 15.17
N VAL A 138 12.11 6.50 15.77
CA VAL A 138 12.97 5.31 15.87
C VAL A 138 12.26 4.24 16.70
N THR A 139 11.76 4.61 17.87
CA THR A 139 11.03 3.68 18.75
C THR A 139 9.83 3.07 18.03
N ALA A 140 8.98 3.91 17.43
CA ALA A 140 7.83 3.44 16.66
C ALA A 140 8.21 2.52 15.49
N ARG A 141 9.36 2.75 14.84
CA ARG A 141 9.88 1.89 13.77
C ARG A 141 10.31 0.52 14.28
N LEU A 142 11.01 0.48 15.42
CA LEU A 142 11.45 -0.78 16.03
C LEU A 142 10.27 -1.58 16.58
N GLU A 143 9.26 -0.93 17.16
CA GLU A 143 8.04 -1.59 17.63
C GLU A 143 7.31 -2.34 16.51
N ARG A 144 7.32 -1.83 15.28
CA ARG A 144 6.72 -2.53 14.12
C ARG A 144 7.36 -3.88 13.83
N GLN A 145 8.64 -4.07 14.21
CA GLN A 145 9.35 -5.34 14.00
C GLN A 145 8.81 -6.51 14.82
N ALA A 146 7.89 -6.25 15.77
CA ALA A 146 7.19 -7.30 16.50
C ALA A 146 6.48 -8.32 15.57
N ILE A 147 6.15 -7.94 14.34
CA ILE A 147 5.58 -8.83 13.33
C ILE A 147 6.51 -9.99 12.96
N LEU A 148 7.83 -9.80 13.04
CA LEU A 148 8.83 -10.82 12.70
C LEU A 148 8.74 -12.06 13.59
N GLY A 149 8.38 -11.85 14.88
CA GLY A 149 8.31 -12.91 15.89
C GLY A 149 6.90 -13.20 16.42
N ARG A 150 5.84 -12.62 15.83
CA ARG A 150 4.48 -12.79 16.33
C ARG A 150 3.96 -14.23 16.17
N THR A 151 2.92 -14.53 16.94
CA THR A 151 2.16 -15.79 16.85
C THR A 151 0.68 -15.48 16.61
N PRO A 152 0.02 -16.05 15.56
CA PRO A 152 0.60 -16.89 14.51
C PRO A 152 1.58 -16.12 13.61
N PRO A 153 2.59 -16.80 13.03
CA PRO A 153 3.61 -16.14 12.23
C PRO A 153 3.05 -15.60 10.92
N ALA A 154 3.55 -14.43 10.48
CA ALA A 154 3.31 -13.92 9.14
C ALA A 154 4.39 -14.42 8.17
N ALA A 155 4.05 -14.74 6.94
CA ALA A 155 5.00 -15.08 5.89
C ALA A 155 5.58 -13.80 5.27
N LEU A 156 6.85 -13.50 5.50
CA LEU A 156 7.50 -12.26 5.11
C LEU A 156 8.59 -12.52 4.06
N SER A 157 8.50 -11.87 2.92
CA SER A 157 9.45 -12.03 1.82
C SER A 157 9.98 -10.66 1.39
N PHE A 158 11.29 -10.49 1.48
CA PHE A 158 11.98 -9.27 1.12
C PHE A 158 12.94 -9.54 -0.04
N ILE A 159 12.87 -8.70 -1.06
CA ILE A 159 13.82 -8.64 -2.15
C ILE A 159 14.52 -7.29 -2.04
N LEU A 160 15.82 -7.29 -1.81
CA LEU A 160 16.64 -6.08 -1.68
C LEU A 160 17.46 -5.92 -2.96
N TYR A 161 17.24 -4.82 -3.66
CA TYR A 161 18.16 -4.46 -4.73
C TYR A 161 19.54 -4.15 -4.15
N GLU A 162 20.61 -4.57 -4.79
CA GLU A 162 21.99 -4.43 -4.29
C GLU A 162 22.30 -3.00 -3.84
N ALA A 163 21.71 -1.97 -4.47
CA ALA A 163 21.91 -0.59 -4.07
C ALA A 163 21.46 -0.31 -2.63
N ALA A 164 20.40 -0.98 -2.15
CA ALA A 164 19.93 -0.82 -0.78
C ALA A 164 20.96 -1.31 0.26
N LEU A 165 21.78 -2.30 -0.10
CA LEU A 165 22.84 -2.85 0.76
C LEU A 165 24.11 -2.01 0.74
N ARG A 166 24.25 -1.11 -0.25
CA ARG A 166 25.42 -0.24 -0.42
C ARG A 166 25.16 1.22 -0.05
N GLY A 167 24.00 1.49 0.54
CA GLY A 167 23.61 2.83 0.98
C GLY A 167 24.50 3.35 2.11
N SER A 168 24.62 4.67 2.25
CA SER A 168 25.49 5.34 3.23
C SER A 168 25.15 5.06 4.69
N TYR A 169 23.95 4.58 4.99
CA TYR A 169 23.50 4.23 6.33
C TYR A 169 23.75 2.75 6.67
N VAL A 170 24.22 1.94 5.70
CA VAL A 170 24.47 0.51 5.91
C VAL A 170 25.86 0.34 6.50
N ASP A 171 25.90 -0.17 7.70
CA ASP A 171 27.11 -0.58 8.39
C ASP A 171 27.20 -2.11 8.53
N LYS A 172 28.31 -2.60 9.04
CA LYS A 172 28.53 -4.02 9.33
C LYS A 172 27.44 -4.61 10.24
N GLY A 173 26.95 -3.82 11.22
CA GLY A 173 25.89 -4.24 12.14
C GLY A 173 24.53 -4.44 11.40
N GLN A 174 24.21 -3.56 10.45
CA GLN A 174 23.01 -3.70 9.64
C GLN A 174 23.07 -4.93 8.73
N LEU A 175 24.24 -5.21 8.11
CA LEU A 175 24.42 -6.41 7.28
C LEU A 175 24.30 -7.68 8.11
N ALA A 176 24.94 -7.74 9.28
CA ALA A 176 24.84 -8.88 10.20
C ALA A 176 23.39 -9.10 10.66
N HIS A 177 22.65 -8.03 10.95
CA HIS A 177 21.22 -8.12 11.32
C HIS A 177 20.37 -8.70 10.20
N LEU A 178 20.64 -8.39 8.93
CA LEU A 178 19.93 -9.01 7.79
C LEU A 178 20.14 -10.53 7.75
N LEU A 179 21.36 -11.00 8.06
CA LEU A 179 21.66 -12.43 8.15
C LEU A 179 20.89 -13.08 9.30
N GLU A 180 20.84 -12.45 10.48
CA GLU A 180 20.09 -12.96 11.64
C GLU A 180 18.59 -13.07 11.34
N VAL A 181 17.99 -12.01 10.82
CA VAL A 181 16.56 -12.00 10.47
C VAL A 181 16.24 -13.02 9.36
N GLY A 182 17.16 -13.20 8.41
CA GLY A 182 17.04 -14.23 7.36
C GLY A 182 17.04 -15.68 7.86
N GLN A 183 17.43 -15.94 9.12
CA GLN A 183 17.34 -17.27 9.76
C GLN A 183 15.93 -17.59 10.30
N LEU A 184 15.06 -16.59 10.41
CA LEU A 184 13.69 -16.81 10.89
C LEU A 184 12.91 -17.64 9.86
N ARG A 185 12.20 -18.68 10.35
CA ARG A 185 11.48 -19.64 9.47
C ARG A 185 10.40 -19.01 8.58
N ASN A 186 9.87 -17.89 9.01
CA ASN A 186 8.80 -17.15 8.34
C ASN A 186 9.31 -15.96 7.52
N VAL A 187 10.63 -15.75 7.47
CA VAL A 187 11.25 -14.63 6.75
C VAL A 187 12.14 -15.17 5.63
N SER A 188 12.02 -14.57 4.46
CA SER A 188 12.93 -14.77 3.33
C SER A 188 13.55 -13.44 2.95
N VAL A 189 14.89 -13.38 2.94
CA VAL A 189 15.66 -12.23 2.44
C VAL A 189 16.38 -12.66 1.18
N GLN A 190 16.13 -11.96 0.08
CA GLN A 190 16.76 -12.20 -1.21
C GLN A 190 17.43 -10.91 -1.71
N VAL A 191 18.59 -11.05 -2.34
CA VAL A 191 19.30 -9.95 -2.99
C VAL A 191 19.08 -10.01 -4.49
N LEU A 192 18.73 -8.89 -5.10
CA LEU A 192 18.74 -8.70 -6.55
C LEU A 192 20.04 -7.96 -6.92
N PRO A 193 21.04 -8.65 -7.50
CA PRO A 193 22.31 -8.01 -7.87
C PRO A 193 22.16 -6.99 -9.00
N TYR A 194 23.04 -6.01 -9.10
CA TYR A 194 23.08 -5.05 -10.20
C TYR A 194 23.06 -5.72 -11.57
N ALA A 195 23.82 -6.79 -11.73
CA ALA A 195 23.92 -7.53 -13.00
C ALA A 195 22.61 -8.20 -13.44
N LYS A 196 21.63 -8.34 -12.54
CA LYS A 196 20.33 -8.93 -12.78
C LYS A 196 19.21 -7.91 -12.90
N ALA A 197 19.52 -6.62 -12.76
CA ALA A 197 18.54 -5.55 -12.85
C ALA A 197 17.91 -5.48 -14.24
N LYS A 198 16.59 -5.38 -14.27
CA LYS A 198 15.78 -5.17 -15.48
C LYS A 198 14.88 -3.94 -15.29
N ALA A 199 14.20 -3.51 -16.33
CA ALA A 199 13.31 -2.35 -16.26
C ALA A 199 12.35 -2.38 -15.08
N ALA A 200 11.75 -3.54 -14.77
CA ALA A 200 10.83 -3.70 -13.65
C ALA A 200 11.48 -3.40 -12.29
N SER A 201 12.78 -3.70 -12.11
CA SER A 201 13.51 -3.44 -10.87
C SER A 201 13.85 -1.96 -10.66
N LEU A 202 13.77 -1.14 -11.69
CA LEU A 202 14.11 0.28 -11.66
C LEU A 202 12.89 1.19 -11.47
N LEU A 203 11.68 0.62 -11.36
CA LEU A 203 10.44 1.37 -11.19
C LEU A 203 10.17 1.85 -9.75
N GLY A 204 11.07 1.54 -8.82
CA GLY A 204 10.94 1.90 -7.42
C GLY A 204 10.44 0.77 -6.53
N PRO A 205 10.25 1.04 -5.23
CA PRO A 205 9.83 0.05 -4.25
C PRO A 205 8.39 -0.42 -4.51
N MET A 206 8.11 -1.66 -4.14
CA MET A 206 6.80 -2.29 -4.26
C MET A 206 6.52 -3.13 -3.01
N LEU A 207 5.30 -3.02 -2.50
CA LEU A 207 4.87 -3.84 -1.39
C LEU A 207 3.46 -4.36 -1.64
N LEU A 208 3.30 -5.67 -1.52
CA LEU A 208 2.00 -6.33 -1.40
C LEU A 208 1.87 -6.92 0.00
N LEU A 209 0.69 -6.81 0.56
CA LEU A 209 0.33 -7.52 1.79
C LEU A 209 -1.02 -8.24 1.63
N GLU A 210 -1.19 -9.31 2.39
CA GLU A 210 -2.44 -10.04 2.49
C GLU A 210 -2.91 -10.01 3.94
N THR A 211 -4.16 -9.62 4.15
CA THR A 211 -4.79 -9.57 5.47
C THR A 211 -5.31 -10.94 5.90
N GLY A 212 -5.74 -11.07 7.17
CA GLY A 212 -6.36 -12.29 7.68
C GLY A 212 -7.63 -12.72 6.94
N ASP A 213 -8.33 -11.79 6.31
CA ASP A 213 -9.53 -12.02 5.48
C ASP A 213 -9.17 -12.35 4.02
N HIS A 214 -7.88 -12.58 3.74
CA HIS A 214 -7.35 -12.85 2.40
C HIS A 214 -7.54 -11.69 1.40
N GLU A 215 -7.74 -10.47 1.87
CA GLU A 215 -7.71 -9.28 1.02
C GLU A 215 -6.25 -8.93 0.70
N ARG A 216 -5.94 -8.76 -0.58
CA ARG A 216 -4.61 -8.33 -1.04
C ARG A 216 -4.59 -6.84 -1.27
N LEU A 217 -3.59 -6.19 -0.70
CA LEU A 217 -3.40 -4.75 -0.79
C LEU A 217 -2.02 -4.44 -1.37
N ALA A 218 -1.99 -3.49 -2.31
CA ALA A 218 -0.76 -2.93 -2.86
C ALA A 218 -0.46 -1.61 -2.16
N PHE A 219 0.75 -1.46 -1.64
CA PHE A 219 1.24 -0.21 -1.07
C PHE A 219 2.34 0.37 -1.95
N THR A 220 2.22 1.66 -2.21
CA THR A 220 3.23 2.45 -2.92
C THR A 220 3.54 3.68 -2.08
N GLU A 221 4.81 3.94 -1.86
CA GLU A 221 5.29 5.11 -1.14
C GLU A 221 6.09 6.01 -2.07
N GLY A 222 5.82 7.30 -2.02
CA GLY A 222 6.54 8.32 -2.78
C GLY A 222 6.73 9.59 -1.96
N PRO A 223 7.57 10.53 -2.41
CA PRO A 223 7.95 11.72 -1.65
C PRO A 223 6.78 12.61 -1.20
N SER A 224 5.70 12.59 -1.96
CA SER A 224 4.54 13.48 -1.72
C SER A 224 3.24 12.72 -1.49
N MET A 225 3.21 11.41 -1.69
CA MET A 225 1.99 10.62 -1.62
C MET A 225 2.31 9.15 -1.33
N SER A 226 1.62 8.60 -0.34
CA SER A 226 1.57 7.16 -0.12
C SER A 226 0.17 6.65 -0.41
N GLN A 227 0.05 5.51 -1.05
CA GLN A 227 -1.22 4.92 -1.43
C GLN A 227 -1.26 3.45 -1.06
N LEU A 228 -2.30 3.06 -0.33
CA LEU A 228 -2.67 1.68 -0.11
C LEU A 228 -3.95 1.40 -0.91
N THR A 229 -3.98 0.34 -1.71
CA THR A 229 -5.13 0.05 -2.59
C THR A 229 -5.39 -1.45 -2.67
N ALA A 230 -6.67 -1.83 -2.73
CA ALA A 230 -7.12 -3.17 -3.06
C ALA A 230 -7.60 -3.30 -4.52
N ASP A 231 -7.29 -2.32 -5.37
CA ASP A 231 -7.65 -2.37 -6.79
C ASP A 231 -7.05 -3.62 -7.44
N PRO A 232 -7.86 -4.57 -7.96
CA PRO A 232 -7.36 -5.85 -8.48
C PRO A 232 -6.37 -5.71 -9.64
N GLU A 233 -6.48 -4.67 -10.45
CA GLU A 233 -5.58 -4.42 -11.58
C GLU A 233 -4.19 -3.98 -11.07
N VAL A 234 -4.16 -3.08 -10.07
CA VAL A 234 -2.91 -2.63 -9.43
C VAL A 234 -2.26 -3.77 -8.67
N VAL A 235 -3.03 -4.48 -7.85
CA VAL A 235 -2.56 -5.64 -7.08
C VAL A 235 -2.02 -6.74 -8.01
N GLY A 236 -2.75 -7.06 -9.08
CA GLY A 236 -2.32 -8.05 -10.08
C GLY A 236 -1.01 -7.66 -10.76
N THR A 237 -0.91 -6.42 -11.24
CA THR A 237 0.31 -5.90 -11.88
C THR A 237 1.52 -5.94 -10.93
N GLN A 238 1.35 -5.54 -9.66
CA GLN A 238 2.43 -5.61 -8.68
C GLN A 238 2.83 -7.05 -8.35
N ALA A 239 1.86 -7.97 -8.24
CA ALA A 239 2.14 -9.39 -8.00
C ALA A 239 2.97 -10.01 -9.13
N GLU A 240 2.65 -9.72 -10.39
CA GLU A 240 3.42 -10.16 -11.55
C GLU A 240 4.85 -9.62 -11.52
N ARG A 241 5.02 -8.31 -11.25
CA ARG A 241 6.35 -7.67 -11.13
C ARG A 241 7.19 -8.29 -10.02
N LEU A 242 6.61 -8.46 -8.82
CA LEU A 242 7.30 -9.10 -7.70
C LEU A 242 7.70 -10.54 -8.01
N SER A 243 6.87 -11.28 -8.73
CA SER A 243 7.19 -12.65 -9.18
C SER A 243 8.39 -12.66 -10.13
N MET A 244 8.44 -11.73 -11.09
CA MET A 244 9.58 -11.57 -11.99
C MET A 244 10.87 -11.20 -11.24
N LEU A 245 10.79 -10.26 -10.30
CA LEU A 245 11.94 -9.85 -9.49
C LEU A 245 12.49 -11.02 -8.67
N ARG A 246 11.61 -11.85 -8.10
CA ARG A 246 11.99 -13.04 -7.33
C ARG A 246 12.73 -14.07 -8.18
N MET A 247 12.34 -14.26 -9.45
CA MET A 247 13.03 -15.18 -10.36
C MET A 247 14.45 -14.70 -10.72
N GLU A 248 14.68 -13.39 -10.75
CA GLU A 248 15.99 -12.80 -11.04
C GLU A 248 16.87 -12.65 -9.78
N ALA A 249 16.26 -12.60 -8.60
CA ALA A 249 17.00 -12.50 -7.32
C ALA A 249 17.79 -13.78 -7.04
N LEU A 250 18.81 -13.65 -6.19
CA LEU A 250 19.52 -14.82 -5.64
C LEU A 250 18.56 -15.62 -4.76
N SER A 251 18.83 -16.92 -4.60
CA SER A 251 18.16 -17.73 -3.57
C SER A 251 18.45 -17.16 -2.17
N SER A 252 17.69 -17.54 -1.15
CA SER A 252 17.95 -17.08 0.23
C SER A 252 19.36 -17.45 0.68
N ALA A 253 19.84 -18.67 0.36
CA ALA A 253 21.22 -19.09 0.66
C ALA A 253 22.26 -18.25 -0.10
N GLY A 254 22.09 -18.10 -1.43
CA GLY A 254 23.01 -17.27 -2.23
C GLY A 254 22.98 -15.78 -1.84
N SER A 255 21.86 -15.31 -1.26
CA SER A 255 21.77 -13.95 -0.71
C SER A 255 22.50 -13.81 0.61
N ALA A 256 22.44 -14.83 1.47
CA ALA A 256 23.24 -14.89 2.69
C ALA A 256 24.74 -14.84 2.36
N ASP A 257 25.21 -15.72 1.44
CA ASP A 257 26.60 -15.71 0.97
C ASP A 257 27.03 -14.35 0.39
N PHE A 258 26.10 -13.67 -0.31
CA PHE A 258 26.35 -12.34 -0.86
C PHE A 258 26.54 -11.29 0.24
N ILE A 259 25.65 -11.29 1.25
CA ILE A 259 25.70 -10.35 2.37
C ILE A 259 26.91 -10.65 3.26
N GLU A 260 27.27 -11.92 3.53
CA GLU A 260 28.47 -12.31 4.29
C GLU A 260 29.74 -11.74 3.66
N ARG A 261 29.91 -11.87 2.35
CA ARG A 261 31.04 -11.23 1.65
C ARG A 261 31.09 -9.72 1.84
N MET A 262 29.95 -9.04 1.84
CA MET A 262 29.91 -7.60 2.10
C MET A 262 30.30 -7.25 3.55
N VAL A 263 29.96 -8.11 4.52
CA VAL A 263 30.40 -7.96 5.93
C VAL A 263 31.91 -8.08 6.02
N ASP A 264 32.53 -8.98 5.26
CA ASP A 264 33.98 -9.19 5.27
C ASP A 264 34.76 -8.05 4.59
N GLU A 265 34.15 -7.41 3.58
CA GLU A 265 34.71 -6.28 2.83
C GLU A 265 34.55 -4.91 3.54
N SER A 266 33.66 -4.80 4.53
CA SER A 266 33.36 -3.60 5.31
C SER A 266 34.22 -3.53 6.59
#